data_72fc8ff849a4f48f314fa1d78416f6bd
#
_entry.id   72fc8ff849a4f48f314fa1d78416f6bd
#
_cell.length_a   1.000
_cell.length_b   1.000
_cell.length_c   1.000
_cell.angle_alpha   90.00
_cell.angle_beta   90.00
_cell.angle_gamma   90.00
#
_symmetry.space_group_name_H-M   'P 1'
#
loop_
_entity.id
_entity.type
_entity.pdbx_description
1 polymer ?
#
loop_
_entity_poly.entity_id
_entity_poly.type
_entity_poly.pdbx_seq_one_letter_code
_entity_poly.pdbx_strand_id
1 'polypeptide(L)'
;SDLDADQSNCEFYTIKKYLTSGSRFVKYDLLVIDECSTVSNVDMKKVLDTANFERILLVGDTFQISSIRFGNWFAALRYFLPETSVFELMHPYRTTDQHLLDLWAKVRIMDETVQEVINKQSRSLKVDESLFTAMSKDEAVLCLTYDGLYGINNINRFLQESNPNPAYEWDVQQYKVGDPVLFLENNRFRPVIYNNMRGRIAGISKADEGTAAEKIIFDIELNTTIDPNDL
;
A
#
# COMPACT_ATOMS: atom_id res chain seq x y z
N SER A 1 15.99 -3.15 7.06
CA SER A 1 16.97 -2.20 7.56
C SER A 1 16.87 -2.15 9.07
N ASP A 2 17.92 -2.68 9.67
CA ASP A 2 18.08 -2.96 11.09
C ASP A 2 18.37 -1.67 11.87
N LEU A 3 17.35 -0.88 12.08
CA LEU A 3 17.35 0.11 13.14
C LEU A 3 16.64 -0.57 14.32
N ASP A 4 17.44 -1.03 15.28
CA ASP A 4 16.94 -1.48 16.59
C ASP A 4 15.99 -0.42 17.13
N ALA A 5 14.71 -0.75 17.17
CA ALA A 5 13.66 0.17 17.60
C ALA A 5 13.85 0.64 19.06
N ASP A 6 14.61 -0.11 19.87
CA ASP A 6 14.90 0.19 21.27
C ASP A 6 16.05 1.21 21.48
N GLN A 7 16.81 1.57 20.43
CA GLN A 7 17.88 2.56 20.50
C GLN A 7 17.67 3.79 19.62
N SER A 8 16.59 3.83 18.85
CA SER A 8 16.32 4.96 17.97
C SER A 8 15.50 6.03 18.70
N ASN A 9 16.00 7.25 18.78
CA ASN A 9 15.25 8.45 19.18
C ASN A 9 14.20 8.82 18.09
N CYS A 10 13.64 7.84 17.37
CA CYS A 10 12.71 8.00 16.27
C CYS A 10 11.34 7.47 16.64
N GLU A 11 10.31 8.25 16.33
CA GLU A 11 8.91 7.86 16.48
C GLU A 11 8.24 7.84 15.10
N PHE A 12 7.43 6.80 14.85
CA PHE A 12 6.75 6.61 13.58
C PHE A 12 5.23 6.73 13.73
N TYR A 13 4.63 7.59 12.93
CA TYR A 13 3.20 7.86 12.95
C TYR A 13 2.63 7.96 11.54
N THR A 14 1.38 7.58 11.38
CA THR A 14 0.59 8.12 10.27
C THR A 14 0.22 9.58 10.59
N ILE A 15 0.04 10.43 9.58
CA ILE A 15 -0.38 11.83 9.79
C ILE A 15 -1.62 11.91 10.68
N LYS A 16 -2.62 11.06 10.42
CA LYS A 16 -3.85 11.01 11.23
C LYS A 16 -3.55 10.70 12.71
N LYS A 17 -2.71 9.71 12.98
CA LYS A 17 -2.34 9.35 14.36
C LYS A 17 -1.54 10.46 15.02
N TYR A 18 -0.59 11.07 14.31
CA TYR A 18 0.19 12.21 14.82
C TYR A 18 -0.72 13.36 15.26
N LEU A 19 -1.65 13.77 14.40
CA LEU A 19 -2.57 14.88 14.66
C LEU A 19 -3.54 14.62 15.82
N THR A 20 -3.78 13.37 16.20
CA THR A 20 -4.67 12.99 17.31
C THR A 20 -3.94 12.57 18.57
N SER A 21 -2.62 12.38 18.52
CA SER A 21 -1.78 11.96 19.65
C SER A 21 -1.28 13.15 20.46
N GLY A 22 -0.80 12.86 21.67
CA GLY A 22 -0.07 13.83 22.49
C GLY A 22 1.29 14.22 21.94
N SER A 23 1.85 13.47 21.01
CA SER A 23 3.16 13.68 20.39
C SER A 23 3.30 15.03 19.68
N ARG A 24 2.19 15.65 19.25
CA ARG A 24 2.16 16.99 18.70
C ARG A 24 2.69 18.10 19.61
N PHE A 25 2.79 17.84 20.92
CA PHE A 25 3.32 18.78 21.90
C PHE A 25 4.80 18.57 22.19
N VAL A 26 5.40 17.52 21.66
CA VAL A 26 6.82 17.21 21.82
C VAL A 26 7.61 18.00 20.77
N LYS A 27 8.76 18.56 21.18
CA LYS A 27 9.70 19.18 20.26
C LYS A 27 10.60 18.11 19.65
N TYR A 28 10.73 18.12 18.34
CA TYR A 28 11.60 17.24 17.57
C TYR A 28 12.69 18.02 16.86
N ASP A 29 13.88 17.45 16.70
CA ASP A 29 14.95 18.05 15.92
C ASP A 29 14.65 18.00 14.43
N LEU A 30 14.06 16.89 13.97
CA LEU A 30 13.73 16.66 12.58
C LEU A 30 12.36 15.99 12.44
N LEU A 31 11.51 16.58 11.62
CA LEU A 31 10.29 15.95 11.12
C LEU A 31 10.54 15.42 9.72
N VAL A 32 10.35 14.12 9.52
CA VAL A 32 10.39 13.50 8.19
C VAL A 32 8.97 13.15 7.77
N ILE A 33 8.55 13.60 6.59
CA ILE A 33 7.27 13.21 5.99
C ILE A 33 7.56 12.49 4.67
N ASP A 34 7.21 11.22 4.62
CA ASP A 34 7.34 10.40 3.42
C ASP A 34 6.03 10.38 2.62
N GLU A 35 6.13 10.05 1.33
CA GLU A 35 5.00 10.03 0.37
C GLU A 35 4.22 11.35 0.33
N CYS A 36 4.93 12.49 0.38
CA CYS A 36 4.35 13.83 0.44
C CYS A 36 3.40 14.17 -0.71
N SER A 37 3.56 13.55 -1.88
CA SER A 37 2.66 13.70 -3.03
C SER A 37 1.23 13.28 -2.74
N THR A 38 1.03 12.35 -1.79
CA THR A 38 -0.28 11.84 -1.38
C THR A 38 -0.96 12.68 -0.30
N VAL A 39 -0.23 13.60 0.33
CA VAL A 39 -0.71 14.41 1.46
C VAL A 39 -1.48 15.63 0.95
N SER A 40 -2.71 15.82 1.41
CA SER A 40 -3.53 16.98 1.01
C SER A 40 -3.02 18.29 1.60
N ASN A 41 -3.37 19.42 0.95
CA ASN A 41 -3.06 20.77 1.47
C ASN A 41 -3.60 20.96 2.89
N VAL A 42 -4.79 20.45 3.17
CA VAL A 42 -5.45 20.60 4.49
C VAL A 42 -4.70 19.83 5.56
N ASP A 43 -4.28 18.60 5.25
CA ASP A 43 -3.60 17.77 6.24
C ASP A 43 -2.17 18.27 6.47
N MET A 44 -1.47 18.69 5.42
CA MET A 44 -0.15 19.31 5.56
C MET A 44 -0.20 20.61 6.39
N LYS A 45 -1.19 21.47 6.11
CA LYS A 45 -1.40 22.68 6.92
C LYS A 45 -1.56 22.34 8.40
N LYS A 46 -2.38 21.34 8.73
CA LYS A 46 -2.57 20.91 10.13
C LYS A 46 -1.27 20.42 10.76
N VAL A 47 -0.45 19.67 10.01
CA VAL A 47 0.85 19.22 10.51
C VAL A 47 1.74 20.41 10.82
N LEU A 48 1.87 21.37 9.90
CA LEU A 48 2.70 22.57 10.08
C LEU A 48 2.19 23.47 11.21
N ASP A 49 0.87 23.57 11.40
CA ASP A 49 0.27 24.38 12.47
C ASP A 49 0.47 23.75 13.87
N THR A 50 0.68 22.43 13.95
CA THR A 50 0.69 21.71 15.21
C THR A 50 2.04 21.11 15.56
N ALA A 51 2.87 20.81 14.58
CA ALA A 51 4.16 20.18 14.82
C ALA A 51 5.20 21.20 15.32
N ASN A 52 5.97 20.77 16.32
CA ASN A 52 7.09 21.54 16.87
C ASN A 52 8.40 20.87 16.46
N PHE A 53 9.12 21.42 15.50
CA PHE A 53 10.35 20.85 14.93
C PHE A 53 11.33 21.95 14.54
N GLU A 54 12.62 21.62 14.50
CA GLU A 54 13.67 22.56 14.05
C GLU A 54 13.89 22.47 12.54
N ARG A 55 13.81 21.26 12.00
CA ARG A 55 14.02 20.96 10.57
C ARG A 55 12.94 20.05 10.05
N ILE A 56 12.67 20.16 8.76
CA ILE A 56 11.74 19.29 8.05
C ILE A 56 12.40 18.68 6.82
N LEU A 57 12.20 17.39 6.62
CA LEU A 57 12.55 16.67 5.40
C LEU A 57 11.26 16.15 4.75
N LEU A 58 11.03 16.56 3.52
CA LEU A 58 9.86 16.17 2.74
C LEU A 58 10.32 15.23 1.62
N VAL A 59 9.79 14.02 1.61
CA VAL A 59 10.12 12.99 0.62
C VAL A 59 8.85 12.64 -0.15
N GLY A 60 8.95 12.50 -1.47
CA GLY A 60 7.80 12.16 -2.31
C GLY A 60 8.15 12.15 -3.78
N ASP A 61 7.23 11.70 -4.60
CA ASP A 61 7.37 11.66 -6.05
C ASP A 61 6.20 12.40 -6.72
N THR A 62 6.51 13.50 -7.39
CA THR A 62 5.50 14.34 -8.07
C THR A 62 4.91 13.70 -9.32
N PHE A 63 5.46 12.57 -9.78
CA PHE A 63 4.95 11.79 -10.91
C PHE A 63 4.06 10.62 -10.48
N GLN A 64 3.97 10.35 -9.18
CA GLN A 64 3.01 9.40 -8.62
C GLN A 64 1.62 10.01 -8.47
N ILE A 65 0.65 9.18 -8.06
CA ILE A 65 -0.72 9.62 -7.82
C ILE A 65 -0.73 10.72 -6.77
N SER A 66 -1.28 11.86 -7.14
CA SER A 66 -1.45 12.98 -6.22
C SER A 66 -2.53 12.69 -5.18
N SER A 67 -2.61 13.54 -4.15
CA SER A 67 -3.64 13.45 -3.11
C SER A 67 -5.06 13.37 -3.70
N ILE A 68 -5.88 12.44 -3.18
CA ILE A 68 -7.30 12.32 -3.52
C ILE A 68 -8.08 13.58 -3.10
N ARG A 69 -7.69 14.20 -1.99
CA ARG A 69 -8.22 15.49 -1.56
C ARG A 69 -7.48 16.62 -2.26
N PHE A 70 -8.14 17.78 -2.37
CA PHE A 70 -7.57 18.96 -3.00
C PHE A 70 -6.16 19.29 -2.47
N GLY A 71 -5.24 19.44 -3.40
CA GLY A 71 -3.92 19.98 -3.16
C GLY A 71 -2.79 19.33 -3.94
N ASN A 72 -1.92 20.16 -4.44
CA ASN A 72 -0.67 19.79 -5.11
C ASN A 72 0.50 20.61 -4.55
N TRP A 73 0.47 20.84 -3.22
CA TRP A 73 1.44 21.67 -2.53
C TRP A 73 2.87 21.15 -2.70
N PHE A 74 3.07 19.82 -2.66
CA PHE A 74 4.39 19.22 -2.75
C PHE A 74 5.05 19.50 -4.11
N ALA A 75 4.33 19.32 -5.22
CA ALA A 75 4.85 19.64 -6.54
C ALA A 75 5.10 21.16 -6.71
N ALA A 76 4.26 22.00 -6.11
CA ALA A 76 4.43 23.45 -6.16
C ALA A 76 5.61 23.94 -5.31
N LEU A 77 5.95 23.24 -4.22
CA LEU A 77 6.94 23.69 -3.24
C LEU A 77 8.32 23.92 -3.84
N ARG A 78 8.73 23.11 -4.83
CA ARG A 78 10.01 23.27 -5.55
C ARG A 78 10.22 24.65 -6.18
N TYR A 79 9.14 25.36 -6.50
CA TYR A 79 9.23 26.71 -7.10
C TYR A 79 9.44 27.81 -6.06
N PHE A 80 9.28 27.52 -4.79
CA PHE A 80 9.39 28.47 -3.69
C PHE A 80 10.63 28.22 -2.82
N LEU A 81 11.23 27.04 -2.90
CA LEU A 81 12.43 26.70 -2.15
C LEU A 81 13.70 27.05 -2.93
N PRO A 82 14.79 27.40 -2.22
CA PRO A 82 16.11 27.52 -2.84
C PRO A 82 16.52 26.18 -3.49
N GLU A 83 17.20 26.25 -4.65
CA GLU A 83 17.68 25.03 -5.35
C GLU A 83 18.55 24.14 -4.45
N THR A 84 19.31 24.74 -3.53
CA THR A 84 20.15 24.03 -2.56
C THR A 84 19.35 23.21 -1.54
N SER A 85 18.05 23.40 -1.47
CA SER A 85 17.14 22.68 -0.56
C SER A 85 16.30 21.63 -1.28
N VAL A 86 16.46 21.48 -2.60
CA VAL A 86 15.72 20.52 -3.42
C VAL A 86 16.67 19.51 -4.03
N PHE A 87 16.45 18.24 -3.74
CA PHE A 87 17.26 17.14 -4.23
C PHE A 87 16.37 16.13 -4.95
N GLU A 88 16.85 15.61 -6.06
CA GLU A 88 16.21 14.53 -6.80
C GLU A 88 17.08 13.27 -6.78
N LEU A 89 16.49 12.16 -6.36
CA LEU A 89 17.16 10.86 -6.38
C LEU A 89 17.07 10.29 -7.81
N MET A 90 18.18 10.31 -8.52
CA MET A 90 18.24 9.95 -9.94
C MET A 90 18.53 8.47 -10.19
N HIS A 91 19.04 7.76 -9.18
CA HIS A 91 19.48 6.37 -9.37
C HIS A 91 18.47 5.38 -8.83
N PRO A 92 17.83 4.56 -9.69
CA PRO A 92 16.90 3.53 -9.25
C PRO A 92 17.64 2.29 -8.73
N TYR A 93 17.29 1.85 -7.52
CA TYR A 93 17.85 0.64 -6.89
C TYR A 93 16.92 -0.57 -6.90
N ARG A 94 15.65 -0.41 -7.32
CA ARG A 94 14.65 -1.47 -7.28
C ARG A 94 14.84 -2.56 -8.32
N THR A 95 15.52 -2.24 -9.43
CA THR A 95 15.75 -3.18 -10.52
C THR A 95 17.02 -2.83 -11.28
N THR A 96 17.65 -3.83 -11.87
CA THR A 96 18.75 -3.69 -12.83
C THR A 96 18.30 -3.99 -14.28
N ASP A 97 17.02 -4.33 -14.49
CA ASP A 97 16.43 -4.57 -15.80
C ASP A 97 16.33 -3.25 -16.58
N GLN A 98 17.23 -3.07 -17.56
CA GLN A 98 17.29 -1.86 -18.38
C GLN A 98 15.99 -1.61 -19.15
N HIS A 99 15.32 -2.66 -19.61
CA HIS A 99 14.06 -2.52 -20.34
C HIS A 99 12.93 -1.99 -19.44
N LEU A 100 12.94 -2.41 -18.17
CA LEU A 100 11.98 -1.90 -17.20
C LEU A 100 12.29 -0.45 -16.82
N LEU A 101 13.57 -0.10 -16.67
CA LEU A 101 14.00 1.27 -16.40
C LEU A 101 13.64 2.22 -17.55
N ASP A 102 13.83 1.80 -18.79
CA ASP A 102 13.46 2.57 -19.98
C ASP A 102 11.93 2.79 -20.06
N LEU A 103 11.16 1.74 -19.74
CA LEU A 103 9.71 1.86 -19.66
C LEU A 103 9.28 2.86 -18.58
N TRP A 104 9.85 2.77 -17.38
CA TRP A 104 9.52 3.69 -16.29
C TRP A 104 9.87 5.15 -16.63
N ALA A 105 11.04 5.37 -17.25
CA ALA A 105 11.44 6.70 -17.69
C ALA A 105 10.43 7.30 -18.68
N LYS A 106 9.96 6.52 -19.66
CA LYS A 106 8.97 6.96 -20.63
C LYS A 106 7.59 7.20 -20.01
N VAL A 107 7.14 6.33 -19.11
CA VAL A 107 5.88 6.52 -18.38
C VAL A 107 5.94 7.79 -17.54
N ARG A 108 7.07 8.07 -16.89
CA ARG A 108 7.26 9.24 -16.03
C ARG A 108 7.04 10.56 -16.79
N ILE A 109 7.51 10.65 -18.02
CA ILE A 109 7.36 11.87 -18.84
C ILE A 109 6.13 11.82 -19.75
N MET A 110 5.28 10.80 -19.63
CA MET A 110 4.10 10.58 -20.50
C MET A 110 4.47 10.57 -22.00
N ASP A 111 5.59 9.91 -22.33
CA ASP A 111 6.09 9.83 -23.70
C ASP A 111 5.07 9.13 -24.62
N GLU A 112 4.83 9.69 -25.79
CA GLU A 112 3.87 9.17 -26.77
C GLU A 112 4.19 7.73 -27.24
N THR A 113 5.45 7.32 -27.14
CA THR A 113 5.91 5.99 -27.55
C THR A 113 5.78 4.91 -26.45
N VAL A 114 5.21 5.21 -25.29
CA VAL A 114 5.05 4.26 -24.17
C VAL A 114 4.34 2.98 -24.65
N GLN A 115 3.28 3.12 -25.44
CA GLN A 115 2.51 1.99 -25.92
C GLN A 115 3.31 1.09 -26.88
N GLU A 116 4.18 1.67 -27.70
CA GLU A 116 5.08 0.90 -28.56
C GLU A 116 6.10 0.09 -27.75
N VAL A 117 6.65 0.69 -26.68
CA VAL A 117 7.61 0.02 -25.81
C VAL A 117 6.95 -1.14 -25.06
N ILE A 118 5.74 -0.95 -24.55
CA ILE A 118 4.95 -2.01 -23.89
C ILE A 118 4.72 -3.17 -24.85
N ASN A 119 4.32 -2.89 -26.09
CA ASN A 119 4.07 -3.92 -27.10
C ASN A 119 5.37 -4.65 -27.53
N LYS A 120 6.46 -3.92 -27.77
CA LYS A 120 7.76 -4.50 -28.15
C LYS A 120 8.34 -5.41 -27.06
N GLN A 121 8.10 -5.09 -25.82
CA GLN A 121 8.58 -5.87 -24.68
C GLN A 121 7.63 -7.00 -24.27
N SER A 122 6.56 -7.24 -25.04
CA SER A 122 5.51 -8.23 -24.73
C SER A 122 4.91 -8.06 -23.32
N ARG A 123 4.85 -6.83 -22.84
CA ARG A 123 4.28 -6.48 -21.53
C ARG A 123 2.79 -6.11 -21.62
N SER A 124 2.19 -6.24 -22.80
CA SER A 124 0.75 -6.10 -23.01
C SER A 124 0.21 -7.42 -23.49
N LEU A 125 -0.71 -7.99 -22.74
CA LEU A 125 -1.40 -9.23 -23.08
C LEU A 125 -2.90 -8.93 -23.24
N LYS A 126 -3.58 -9.71 -24.10
CA LYS A 126 -5.04 -9.70 -24.10
C LYS A 126 -5.53 -10.27 -22.77
N VAL A 127 -6.60 -9.68 -22.26
CA VAL A 127 -7.30 -10.26 -21.12
C VAL A 127 -8.02 -11.49 -21.60
N ASP A 128 -7.58 -12.65 -21.14
CA ASP A 128 -8.17 -13.96 -21.41
C ASP A 128 -8.26 -14.77 -20.12
N GLU A 129 -8.68 -16.02 -20.22
CA GLU A 129 -8.86 -16.91 -19.09
C GLU A 129 -7.56 -17.16 -18.29
N SER A 130 -6.39 -16.97 -18.91
CA SER A 130 -5.10 -17.14 -18.23
C SER A 130 -4.89 -16.14 -17.09
N LEU A 131 -5.53 -14.94 -17.16
CA LEU A 131 -5.51 -13.97 -16.08
C LEU A 131 -6.14 -14.52 -14.79
N PHE A 132 -7.08 -15.45 -14.93
CA PHE A 132 -7.85 -16.01 -13.83
C PHE A 132 -7.32 -17.37 -13.35
N THR A 133 -6.28 -17.89 -13.98
CA THR A 133 -5.59 -19.09 -13.49
C THR A 133 -4.76 -18.76 -12.27
N ALA A 134 -4.42 -19.78 -11.48
CA ALA A 134 -3.74 -19.62 -10.20
C ALA A 134 -2.54 -18.68 -10.29
N MET A 135 -2.66 -17.54 -9.61
CA MET A 135 -1.58 -16.57 -9.50
C MET A 135 -0.45 -17.13 -8.64
N SER A 136 0.79 -16.78 -8.97
CA SER A 136 1.92 -17.06 -8.11
C SER A 136 1.80 -16.26 -6.79
N LYS A 137 2.54 -16.67 -5.74
CA LYS A 137 2.51 -15.97 -4.45
C LYS A 137 2.93 -14.50 -4.54
N ASP A 138 3.72 -14.16 -5.56
CA ASP A 138 4.31 -12.83 -5.74
C ASP A 138 3.55 -11.97 -6.78
N GLU A 139 2.50 -12.51 -7.38
CA GLU A 139 1.68 -11.76 -8.33
C GLU A 139 0.61 -10.92 -7.62
N ALA A 140 0.29 -9.76 -8.22
CA ALA A 140 -0.82 -8.92 -7.81
C ALA A 140 -1.51 -8.34 -9.04
N VAL A 141 -2.84 -8.41 -9.06
CA VAL A 141 -3.66 -7.74 -10.08
C VAL A 141 -4.09 -6.39 -9.55
N LEU A 142 -3.72 -5.33 -10.27
CA LEU A 142 -4.12 -3.97 -9.96
C LEU A 142 -5.31 -3.59 -10.82
N CYS A 143 -6.43 -3.24 -10.21
CA CYS A 143 -7.64 -2.79 -10.89
C CYS A 143 -7.86 -1.29 -10.64
N LEU A 144 -8.28 -0.56 -11.67
CA LEU A 144 -8.55 0.88 -11.57
C LEU A 144 -9.92 1.20 -10.96
N THR A 145 -10.85 0.24 -10.97
CA THR A 145 -12.22 0.41 -10.50
C THR A 145 -12.63 -0.74 -9.58
N TYR A 146 -13.67 -0.51 -8.77
CA TYR A 146 -14.27 -1.57 -7.96
C TYR A 146 -15.20 -2.45 -8.78
N ASP A 147 -16.00 -1.86 -9.64
CA ASP A 147 -17.07 -2.52 -10.40
C ASP A 147 -16.78 -2.57 -11.90
N GLY A 148 -17.55 -3.39 -12.62
CA GLY A 148 -17.40 -3.63 -14.05
C GLY A 148 -16.57 -4.87 -14.37
N LEU A 149 -16.44 -5.19 -15.65
CA LEU A 149 -15.79 -6.41 -16.13
C LEU A 149 -14.34 -6.55 -15.61
N TYR A 150 -13.61 -5.46 -15.57
CA TYR A 150 -12.21 -5.40 -15.12
C TYR A 150 -12.07 -4.76 -13.72
N GLY A 151 -13.17 -4.63 -12.99
CA GLY A 151 -13.18 -4.13 -11.62
C GLY A 151 -12.73 -5.20 -10.63
N ILE A 152 -12.17 -4.76 -9.49
CA ILE A 152 -11.61 -5.65 -8.47
C ILE A 152 -12.62 -6.69 -7.96
N ASN A 153 -13.90 -6.31 -7.82
CA ASN A 153 -14.95 -7.21 -7.35
C ASN A 153 -15.16 -8.39 -8.31
N ASN A 154 -15.19 -8.10 -9.62
CA ASN A 154 -15.37 -9.12 -10.64
C ASN A 154 -14.13 -10.01 -10.80
N ILE A 155 -12.93 -9.40 -10.83
CA ILE A 155 -11.67 -10.15 -10.89
C ILE A 155 -11.51 -11.07 -9.68
N ASN A 156 -11.78 -10.58 -8.46
CA ASN A 156 -11.73 -11.42 -7.26
C ASN A 156 -12.70 -12.59 -7.32
N ARG A 157 -13.91 -12.38 -7.85
CA ARG A 157 -14.87 -13.47 -8.01
C ARG A 157 -14.36 -14.55 -8.95
N PHE A 158 -13.80 -14.17 -10.11
CA PHE A 158 -13.22 -15.15 -11.05
C PHE A 158 -12.02 -15.88 -10.45
N LEU A 159 -11.12 -15.17 -9.77
CA LEU A 159 -9.99 -15.80 -9.09
C LEU A 159 -10.46 -16.79 -8.00
N GLN A 160 -11.51 -16.43 -7.26
CA GLN A 160 -12.09 -17.30 -6.25
C GLN A 160 -12.81 -18.51 -6.88
N GLU A 161 -13.49 -18.35 -8.02
CA GLU A 161 -14.11 -19.46 -8.76
C GLU A 161 -13.08 -20.50 -9.18
N SER A 162 -11.85 -20.10 -9.53
CA SER A 162 -10.76 -21.01 -9.86
C SER A 162 -10.21 -21.80 -8.66
N ASN A 163 -10.52 -21.40 -7.45
CA ASN A 163 -10.16 -22.12 -6.23
C ASN A 163 -11.11 -23.33 -6.04
N PRO A 164 -10.63 -24.59 -6.09
CA PRO A 164 -11.46 -25.78 -6.03
C PRO A 164 -12.01 -26.09 -4.64
N ASN A 165 -11.55 -25.42 -3.60
CA ASN A 165 -11.98 -25.68 -2.23
C ASN A 165 -13.46 -25.32 -2.03
N PRO A 166 -14.16 -25.98 -1.10
CA PRO A 166 -15.54 -25.70 -0.76
C PRO A 166 -15.73 -24.23 -0.33
N ALA A 167 -16.82 -23.62 -0.78
CA ALA A 167 -17.19 -22.27 -0.39
C ALA A 167 -17.90 -22.26 0.97
N TYR A 168 -17.53 -21.33 1.83
CA TYR A 168 -18.24 -20.95 3.03
C TYR A 168 -19.02 -19.67 2.78
N GLU A 169 -20.34 -19.76 2.84
CA GLU A 169 -21.23 -18.62 2.68
C GLU A 169 -21.41 -17.89 4.01
N TRP A 170 -21.23 -16.59 3.98
CA TRP A 170 -21.49 -15.70 5.10
C TRP A 170 -22.11 -14.40 4.60
N ASP A 171 -23.35 -14.17 4.95
CA ASP A 171 -24.17 -13.10 4.40
C ASP A 171 -24.17 -13.16 2.86
N VAL A 172 -23.75 -12.09 2.20
CA VAL A 172 -23.66 -12.00 0.72
C VAL A 172 -22.32 -12.39 0.16
N GLN A 173 -21.39 -12.84 1.01
CA GLN A 173 -20.00 -13.14 0.62
C GLN A 173 -19.70 -14.62 0.75
N GLN A 174 -18.80 -15.07 -0.10
CA GLN A 174 -18.25 -16.42 -0.07
C GLN A 174 -16.77 -16.36 0.26
N TYR A 175 -16.29 -17.35 1.02
CA TYR A 175 -14.89 -17.49 1.40
C TYR A 175 -14.46 -18.93 1.17
N LYS A 176 -13.23 -19.13 0.73
CA LYS A 176 -12.66 -20.48 0.54
C LYS A 176 -11.29 -20.57 1.20
N VAL A 177 -10.97 -21.75 1.73
CA VAL A 177 -9.61 -22.04 2.16
C VAL A 177 -8.67 -21.85 0.96
N GLY A 178 -7.54 -21.19 1.16
CA GLY A 178 -6.60 -20.85 0.10
C GLY A 178 -6.82 -19.46 -0.53
N ASP A 179 -7.96 -18.80 -0.28
CA ASP A 179 -8.18 -17.43 -0.77
C ASP A 179 -7.13 -16.46 -0.20
N PRO A 180 -6.59 -15.54 -1.02
CA PRO A 180 -5.65 -14.55 -0.56
C PRO A 180 -6.33 -13.50 0.33
N VAL A 181 -5.61 -13.05 1.34
CA VAL A 181 -6.06 -12.02 2.28
C VAL A 181 -5.08 -10.85 2.27
N LEU A 182 -5.62 -9.64 2.26
CA LEU A 182 -4.89 -8.39 2.45
C LEU A 182 -5.42 -7.67 3.68
N PHE A 183 -4.56 -7.39 4.64
CA PHE A 183 -4.94 -6.64 5.84
C PHE A 183 -4.93 -5.14 5.55
N LEU A 184 -6.08 -4.50 5.69
CA LEU A 184 -6.26 -3.06 5.46
C LEU A 184 -6.26 -2.24 6.74
N GLU A 185 -6.45 -2.88 7.89
CA GLU A 185 -6.45 -2.25 9.21
C GLU A 185 -5.43 -2.91 10.13
N ASN A 186 -4.67 -2.08 10.85
CA ASN A 186 -3.60 -2.53 11.72
C ASN A 186 -3.87 -2.35 13.23
N ASN A 187 -4.95 -1.69 13.62
CA ASN A 187 -5.15 -1.32 15.02
C ASN A 187 -5.56 -2.51 15.91
N ARG A 188 -6.23 -3.51 15.32
CA ARG A 188 -6.81 -4.64 16.06
C ARG A 188 -5.78 -5.73 16.41
N PHE A 189 -4.74 -5.87 15.57
CA PHE A 189 -3.81 -7.00 15.63
C PHE A 189 -2.35 -6.57 15.84
N ARG A 190 -2.12 -5.33 16.29
CA ARG A 190 -0.77 -4.85 16.60
C ARG A 190 -0.17 -5.57 17.81
N PRO A 191 1.15 -5.78 17.83
CA PRO A 191 2.16 -5.36 16.84
C PRO A 191 2.31 -6.32 15.65
N VAL A 192 1.66 -7.48 15.66
CA VAL A 192 1.93 -8.62 14.79
C VAL A 192 1.48 -8.39 13.35
N ILE A 193 0.31 -7.73 13.14
CA ILE A 193 -0.25 -7.48 11.82
C ILE A 193 -0.29 -5.98 11.55
N TYR A 194 0.22 -5.59 10.40
CA TYR A 194 0.21 -4.20 9.91
C TYR A 194 -0.41 -4.09 8.52
N ASN A 195 -0.71 -2.86 8.14
CA ASN A 195 -1.38 -2.56 6.86
C ASN A 195 -0.58 -3.08 5.66
N ASN A 196 -1.28 -3.62 4.67
CA ASN A 196 -0.75 -4.27 3.47
C ASN A 196 -0.05 -5.61 3.70
N MET A 197 -0.09 -6.17 4.89
CA MET A 197 0.34 -7.54 5.11
C MET A 197 -0.52 -8.51 4.32
N ARG A 198 0.09 -9.56 3.76
CA ARG A 198 -0.58 -10.55 2.93
C ARG A 198 -0.58 -11.91 3.61
N GLY A 199 -1.64 -12.65 3.39
CA GLY A 199 -1.77 -14.02 3.85
C GLY A 199 -2.72 -14.83 2.98
N ARG A 200 -3.01 -16.05 3.42
CA ARG A 200 -4.02 -16.92 2.84
C ARG A 200 -4.89 -17.51 3.94
N ILE A 201 -6.15 -17.77 3.61
CA ILE A 201 -7.05 -18.48 4.52
C ILE A 201 -6.56 -19.92 4.63
N ALA A 202 -6.08 -20.33 5.80
CA ALA A 202 -5.65 -21.69 6.10
C ALA A 202 -6.80 -22.54 6.64
N GLY A 203 -7.77 -21.91 7.33
CA GLY A 203 -8.94 -22.59 7.88
C GLY A 203 -10.11 -21.63 8.03
N ILE A 204 -11.33 -22.18 8.00
CA ILE A 204 -12.58 -21.46 8.24
C ILE A 204 -13.41 -22.27 9.23
N SER A 205 -13.84 -21.66 10.32
CA SER A 205 -14.73 -22.26 11.31
C SER A 205 -15.84 -21.30 11.71
N LYS A 206 -16.96 -21.85 12.20
CA LYS A 206 -18.00 -21.05 12.84
C LYS A 206 -17.76 -21.04 14.34
N ALA A 207 -17.96 -19.90 15.00
CA ALA A 207 -17.93 -19.84 16.44
C ALA A 207 -19.12 -20.65 17.02
N ASP A 208 -18.89 -21.38 18.12
CA ASP A 208 -19.89 -22.19 18.78
C ASP A 208 -21.16 -21.39 19.13
N GLU A 209 -22.30 -22.06 19.04
CA GLU A 209 -23.67 -21.55 19.13
C GLU A 209 -24.07 -20.97 20.50
N GLY A 210 -23.15 -20.42 21.26
CA GLY A 210 -23.41 -19.85 22.60
C GLY A 210 -23.45 -18.33 22.69
N THR A 211 -23.10 -17.61 21.65
CA THR A 211 -23.05 -16.15 21.62
C THR A 211 -24.11 -15.56 20.68
N ALA A 212 -24.76 -14.50 21.13
CA ALA A 212 -25.90 -13.86 20.46
C ALA A 212 -25.65 -13.28 19.05
N ALA A 213 -24.48 -13.50 18.46
CA ALA A 213 -24.14 -13.17 17.07
C ALA A 213 -23.32 -14.32 16.49
N GLU A 214 -23.80 -14.87 15.38
CA GLU A 214 -22.98 -15.77 14.57
C GLU A 214 -21.67 -15.08 14.18
N LYS A 215 -20.56 -15.79 14.33
CA LYS A 215 -19.23 -15.29 13.95
C LYS A 215 -18.53 -16.33 13.09
N ILE A 216 -17.84 -15.86 12.07
CA ILE A 216 -16.92 -16.67 11.29
C ILE A 216 -15.50 -16.40 11.78
N ILE A 217 -14.71 -17.45 11.93
CA ILE A 217 -13.31 -17.39 12.36
C ILE A 217 -12.47 -17.87 11.19
N PHE A 218 -11.44 -17.07 10.86
CA PHE A 218 -10.48 -17.39 9.83
C PHE A 218 -9.12 -17.66 10.48
N ASP A 219 -8.54 -18.81 10.17
CA ASP A 219 -7.14 -19.06 10.42
C ASP A 219 -6.35 -18.55 9.20
N ILE A 220 -5.41 -17.63 9.42
CA ILE A 220 -4.66 -16.99 8.35
C ILE A 220 -3.20 -17.38 8.43
N GLU A 221 -2.68 -17.97 7.35
CA GLU A 221 -1.25 -18.13 7.14
C GLU A 221 -0.68 -16.86 6.50
N LEU A 222 0.26 -16.23 7.19
CA LEU A 222 0.91 -15.01 6.70
C LEU A 222 2.03 -15.34 5.71
N ASN A 223 2.18 -14.51 4.68
CA ASN A 223 3.23 -14.68 3.66
C ASN A 223 4.63 -14.26 4.15
N THR A 224 4.72 -13.61 5.30
CA THR A 224 5.96 -13.20 5.95
C THR A 224 6.20 -14.00 7.21
N THR A 225 7.44 -14.42 7.42
CA THR A 225 7.91 -14.95 8.71
C THR A 225 7.89 -13.80 9.72
N ILE A 226 7.04 -13.90 10.73
CA ILE A 226 7.07 -13.01 11.89
C ILE A 226 8.15 -13.54 12.81
N ASP A 227 9.05 -12.66 13.28
CA ASP A 227 10.02 -13.05 14.30
C ASP A 227 9.25 -13.45 15.57
N PRO A 228 9.51 -14.65 16.14
CA PRO A 228 8.86 -15.10 17.36
C PRO A 228 9.05 -14.12 18.56
N ASN A 229 10.06 -13.23 18.49
CA ASN A 229 10.31 -12.22 19.51
C ASN A 229 9.43 -10.97 19.36
N ASP A 230 8.70 -10.83 18.24
CA ASP A 230 7.73 -9.75 18.01
C ASP A 230 6.32 -10.08 18.50
N LEU A 231 6.11 -11.31 19.04
CA LEU A 231 4.87 -11.80 19.63
C LEU A 231 4.88 -11.61 21.15
#